data_b81c7b457c0737ccaa4a2c7b746b7b84
#
_entry.id   b81c7b457c0737ccaa4a2c7b746b7b84
#
_cell.length_a   1.000
_cell.length_b   1.000
_cell.length_c   1.000
_cell.angle_alpha   90.00
_cell.angle_beta   90.00
_cell.angle_gamma   90.00
#
_symmetry.space_group_name_H-M   'P 1'
#
loop_
_entity.id
_entity.type
_entity.pdbx_description
1 polymer ?
#
loop_
_entity_poly.entity_id
_entity_poly.type
_entity_poly.pdbx_seq_one_letter_code
_entity_poly.pdbx_strand_id
1 'polypeptide(L)'
;MEAAVRIADGDGLDAVSMRRIATELGTGAMSLYRYVPGKAELLDLMLDRVQRPSENPADYGDGGWRSALEAMARATLALYTRHPWLLGVNQARPLLGPSALDGMEKMLGRIRPMGLTDPELVSAVIMVDGYVVGAARTQVYQQEAERTSGMTTADFFAAQAPFI
;
A
#
# COMPACT_ATOMS: atom_id res chain seq x y z
N MET A 1 -9.59 -13.87 -2.77
CA MET A 1 -8.71 -12.69 -2.73
C MET A 1 -7.89 -12.65 -1.44
N GLU A 2 -8.48 -12.81 -0.27
CA GLU A 2 -7.78 -12.81 1.03
C GLU A 2 -6.58 -13.78 1.08
N ALA A 3 -6.71 -15.00 0.53
CA ALA A 3 -5.62 -15.97 0.49
C ALA A 3 -4.40 -15.43 -0.30
N ALA A 4 -4.63 -14.80 -1.45
CA ALA A 4 -3.57 -14.21 -2.24
C ALA A 4 -2.83 -13.09 -1.50
N VAL A 5 -3.57 -12.21 -0.82
CA VAL A 5 -3.00 -11.13 0.01
C VAL A 5 -2.18 -11.72 1.16
N ARG A 6 -2.70 -12.70 1.91
CA ARG A 6 -1.95 -13.35 3.00
C ARG A 6 -0.63 -13.99 2.52
N ILE A 7 -0.65 -14.66 1.35
CA ILE A 7 0.57 -15.24 0.76
C ILE A 7 1.58 -14.13 0.44
N ALA A 8 1.12 -13.03 -0.16
CA ALA A 8 1.98 -11.90 -0.49
C ALA A 8 2.57 -11.22 0.76
N ASP A 9 1.78 -11.09 1.83
CA ASP A 9 2.20 -10.49 3.09
C ASP A 9 3.26 -11.35 3.83
N GLY A 10 3.11 -12.68 3.76
CA GLY A 10 4.02 -13.61 4.46
C GLY A 10 5.27 -13.95 3.68
N ASP A 11 5.14 -14.19 2.37
CA ASP A 11 6.19 -14.81 1.55
C ASP A 11 6.57 -13.99 0.31
N GLY A 12 6.00 -12.78 0.19
CA GLY A 12 6.23 -11.88 -0.93
C GLY A 12 5.37 -12.17 -2.16
N LEU A 13 5.33 -11.19 -3.07
CA LEU A 13 4.49 -11.25 -4.27
C LEU A 13 4.87 -12.39 -5.22
N ASP A 14 6.14 -12.77 -5.28
CA ASP A 14 6.62 -13.83 -6.16
C ASP A 14 6.11 -15.21 -5.74
N ALA A 15 5.79 -15.38 -4.47
CA ALA A 15 5.19 -16.61 -3.94
C ALA A 15 3.71 -16.77 -4.32
N VAL A 16 3.06 -15.70 -4.81
CA VAL A 16 1.65 -15.73 -5.21
C VAL A 16 1.50 -16.42 -6.55
N SER A 17 0.76 -17.52 -6.58
CA SER A 17 0.41 -18.26 -7.79
C SER A 17 -0.98 -18.88 -7.65
N MET A 18 -1.66 -19.08 -8.78
CA MET A 18 -2.98 -19.72 -8.80
C MET A 18 -2.95 -21.11 -8.14
N ARG A 19 -1.86 -21.85 -8.34
CA ARG A 19 -1.68 -23.18 -7.72
C ARG A 19 -1.59 -23.08 -6.20
N ARG A 20 -0.81 -22.13 -5.68
CA ARG A 20 -0.64 -21.95 -4.23
C ARG A 20 -1.93 -21.48 -3.57
N ILE A 21 -2.62 -20.51 -4.20
CA ILE A 21 -3.93 -20.03 -3.74
C ILE A 21 -4.95 -21.18 -3.72
N ALA A 22 -4.98 -22.01 -4.78
CA ALA A 22 -5.88 -23.15 -4.84
C ALA A 22 -5.60 -24.17 -3.72
N THR A 23 -4.32 -24.44 -3.44
CA THR A 23 -3.90 -25.31 -2.33
C THR A 23 -4.38 -24.75 -0.99
N GLU A 24 -4.20 -23.47 -0.73
CA GLU A 24 -4.62 -22.81 0.51
C GLU A 24 -6.16 -22.82 0.68
N LEU A 25 -6.89 -22.74 -0.42
CA LEU A 25 -8.36 -22.78 -0.43
C LEU A 25 -8.95 -24.18 -0.49
N GLY A 26 -8.12 -25.23 -0.58
CA GLY A 26 -8.58 -26.62 -0.72
C GLY A 26 -9.34 -26.87 -2.03
N THR A 27 -9.02 -26.16 -3.12
CA THR A 27 -9.71 -26.26 -4.41
C THR A 27 -8.75 -26.57 -5.56
N GLY A 28 -9.28 -26.87 -6.74
CA GLY A 28 -8.49 -27.04 -7.96
C GLY A 28 -8.14 -25.70 -8.60
N ALA A 29 -6.90 -25.54 -9.09
CA ALA A 29 -6.46 -24.31 -9.74
C ALA A 29 -7.33 -23.92 -10.95
N MET A 30 -7.84 -24.89 -11.69
CA MET A 30 -8.74 -24.65 -12.85
C MET A 30 -10.04 -23.94 -12.45
N SER A 31 -10.52 -24.16 -11.22
CA SER A 31 -11.70 -23.47 -10.69
C SER A 31 -11.44 -21.97 -10.52
N LEU A 32 -10.21 -21.58 -10.15
CA LEU A 32 -9.83 -20.19 -9.97
C LEU A 32 -9.67 -19.46 -11.31
N TYR A 33 -9.11 -20.12 -12.33
CA TYR A 33 -8.94 -19.53 -13.66
C TYR A 33 -10.26 -19.10 -14.32
N ARG A 34 -11.37 -19.69 -13.88
CA ARG A 34 -12.71 -19.29 -14.37
C ARG A 34 -13.11 -17.88 -13.90
N TYR A 35 -12.56 -17.45 -12.75
CA TYR A 35 -12.87 -16.15 -12.12
C TYR A 35 -11.77 -15.12 -12.32
N VAL A 36 -10.51 -15.58 -12.40
CA VAL A 36 -9.32 -14.73 -12.53
C VAL A 36 -8.43 -15.36 -13.60
N PRO A 37 -8.48 -14.85 -14.84
CA PRO A 37 -7.86 -15.51 -15.98
C PRO A 37 -6.33 -15.50 -15.96
N GLY A 38 -5.69 -14.58 -15.20
CA GLY A 38 -4.25 -14.47 -15.15
C GLY A 38 -3.67 -13.79 -13.90
N LYS A 39 -2.32 -13.73 -13.88
CA LYS A 39 -1.58 -13.12 -12.77
C LYS A 39 -1.76 -11.59 -12.74
N ALA A 40 -1.92 -10.95 -13.88
CA ALA A 40 -2.14 -9.50 -13.97
C ALA A 40 -3.48 -9.12 -13.33
N GLU A 41 -4.55 -9.79 -13.73
CA GLU A 41 -5.89 -9.57 -13.20
C GLU A 41 -5.97 -9.91 -11.70
N LEU A 42 -5.23 -10.94 -11.27
CA LEU A 42 -5.11 -11.27 -9.85
C LEU A 42 -4.47 -10.11 -9.08
N LEU A 43 -3.39 -9.55 -9.60
CA LEU A 43 -2.69 -8.42 -8.98
C LEU A 43 -3.59 -7.19 -8.90
N ASP A 44 -4.31 -6.86 -9.99
CA ASP A 44 -5.25 -5.73 -10.01
C ASP A 44 -6.34 -5.88 -8.94
N LEU A 45 -6.88 -7.08 -8.80
CA LEU A 45 -7.87 -7.39 -7.76
C LEU A 45 -7.28 -7.36 -6.34
N MET A 46 -6.03 -7.77 -6.16
CA MET A 46 -5.31 -7.66 -4.88
C MET A 46 -5.10 -6.18 -4.51
N LEU A 47 -4.68 -5.37 -5.46
CA LEU A 47 -4.47 -3.93 -5.28
C LEU A 47 -5.79 -3.22 -4.92
N ASP A 48 -6.87 -3.45 -5.67
CA ASP A 48 -8.19 -2.88 -5.36
C ASP A 48 -8.68 -3.33 -3.97
N ARG A 49 -8.39 -4.57 -3.58
CA ARG A 49 -8.79 -5.11 -2.26
C ARG A 49 -8.08 -4.42 -1.10
N VAL A 50 -6.75 -4.22 -1.20
CA VAL A 50 -5.97 -3.64 -0.10
C VAL A 50 -6.05 -2.11 -0.05
N GLN A 51 -6.33 -1.46 -1.18
CA GLN A 51 -6.48 -0.01 -1.30
C GLN A 51 -7.93 0.45 -1.12
N ARG A 52 -8.85 -0.45 -0.77
CA ARG A 52 -10.25 -0.07 -0.56
C ARG A 52 -10.36 1.00 0.51
N PRO A 53 -11.02 2.13 0.20
CA PRO A 53 -11.22 3.21 1.16
C PRO A 53 -12.03 2.73 2.36
N SER A 54 -11.74 3.29 3.53
CA SER A 54 -12.53 3.03 4.73
C SER A 54 -13.96 3.54 4.56
N GLU A 55 -14.91 2.81 5.11
CA GLU A 55 -16.30 3.27 5.22
C GLU A 55 -16.52 4.16 6.45
N ASN A 56 -15.57 4.16 7.40
CA ASN A 56 -15.65 4.98 8.60
C ASN A 56 -15.22 6.43 8.30
N PRO A 57 -16.13 7.43 8.41
CA PRO A 57 -15.79 8.84 8.16
C PRO A 57 -14.65 9.37 9.03
N ALA A 58 -14.46 8.84 10.25
CA ALA A 58 -13.40 9.26 11.16
C ALA A 58 -11.99 8.96 10.62
N ASP A 59 -11.85 7.94 9.74
CA ASP A 59 -10.57 7.56 9.16
C ASP A 59 -10.07 8.59 8.12
N TYR A 60 -10.92 9.55 7.74
CA TYR A 60 -10.59 10.65 6.83
C TYR A 60 -10.27 11.96 7.56
N GLY A 61 -10.12 11.93 8.88
CA GLY A 61 -9.89 13.10 9.72
C GLY A 61 -11.19 13.84 10.07
N ASP A 62 -11.18 14.49 11.21
CA ASP A 62 -12.33 15.18 11.83
C ASP A 62 -12.25 16.71 11.77
N GLY A 63 -11.13 17.27 11.29
CA GLY A 63 -10.77 18.68 11.43
C GLY A 63 -10.34 19.40 10.14
N GLY A 64 -11.07 19.31 9.04
CA GLY A 64 -10.76 20.05 7.82
C GLY A 64 -9.63 19.43 6.99
N TRP A 65 -9.12 20.17 5.99
CA TRP A 65 -8.20 19.66 4.98
C TRP A 65 -6.87 19.14 5.54
N ARG A 66 -6.31 19.79 6.57
CA ARG A 66 -5.05 19.36 7.19
C ARG A 66 -5.21 17.99 7.85
N SER A 67 -6.25 17.82 8.65
CA SER A 67 -6.58 16.56 9.31
C SER A 67 -6.81 15.44 8.29
N ALA A 68 -7.46 15.75 7.17
CA ALA A 68 -7.67 14.79 6.08
C ALA A 68 -6.35 14.34 5.43
N LEU A 69 -5.42 15.25 5.12
CA LEU A 69 -4.09 14.91 4.58
C LEU A 69 -3.25 14.10 5.58
N GLU A 70 -3.31 14.45 6.86
CA GLU A 70 -2.62 13.69 7.91
C GLU A 70 -3.21 12.28 8.09
N ALA A 71 -4.53 12.13 8.02
CA ALA A 71 -5.18 10.84 8.07
C ALA A 71 -4.81 9.98 6.86
N MET A 72 -4.81 10.55 5.66
CA MET A 72 -4.34 9.89 4.44
C MET A 72 -2.88 9.44 4.59
N ALA A 73 -2.00 10.32 5.03
CA ALA A 73 -0.58 10.01 5.21
C ALA A 73 -0.38 8.82 6.17
N ARG A 74 -1.10 8.80 7.30
CA ARG A 74 -1.05 7.70 8.27
C ARG A 74 -1.61 6.40 7.68
N ALA A 75 -2.71 6.46 6.94
CA ALA A 75 -3.32 5.31 6.30
C ALA A 75 -2.39 4.72 5.21
N THR A 76 -1.78 5.57 4.37
CA THR A 76 -0.80 5.16 3.37
C THR A 76 0.41 4.49 4.02
N LEU A 77 0.98 5.08 5.07
CA LEU A 77 2.10 4.48 5.80
C LEU A 77 1.74 3.10 6.38
N ALA A 78 0.59 3.00 7.02
CA ALA A 78 0.10 1.74 7.58
C ALA A 78 -0.14 0.68 6.49
N LEU A 79 -0.67 1.07 5.33
CA LEU A 79 -0.91 0.20 4.19
C LEU A 79 0.40 -0.43 3.68
N TYR A 80 1.42 0.38 3.41
CA TYR A 80 2.71 -0.10 2.90
C TYR A 80 3.51 -0.88 3.94
N THR A 81 3.38 -0.53 5.22
CA THR A 81 4.01 -1.29 6.32
C THR A 81 3.34 -2.65 6.50
N ARG A 82 2.02 -2.72 6.36
CA ARG A 82 1.24 -3.97 6.45
C ARG A 82 1.41 -4.86 5.24
N HIS A 83 1.56 -4.27 4.05
CA HIS A 83 1.64 -4.94 2.76
C HIS A 83 2.94 -4.54 2.02
N PRO A 84 4.14 -4.94 2.50
CA PRO A 84 5.42 -4.49 1.94
C PRO A 84 5.61 -4.82 0.46
N TRP A 85 4.95 -5.86 -0.04
CA TRP A 85 4.98 -6.25 -1.45
C TRP A 85 4.46 -5.16 -2.40
N LEU A 86 3.65 -4.21 -1.90
CA LEU A 86 3.18 -3.05 -2.66
C LEU A 86 4.34 -2.16 -3.16
N LEU A 87 5.46 -2.11 -2.42
CA LEU A 87 6.64 -1.34 -2.80
C LEU A 87 7.35 -1.89 -4.06
N GLY A 88 7.13 -3.17 -4.37
CA GLY A 88 7.64 -3.82 -5.58
C GLY A 88 6.70 -3.76 -6.77
N VAL A 89 5.47 -3.27 -6.60
CA VAL A 89 4.49 -3.17 -7.68
C VAL A 89 4.70 -1.87 -8.46
N ASN A 90 4.78 -1.99 -9.79
CA ASN A 90 4.80 -0.81 -10.65
C ASN A 90 3.40 -0.17 -10.69
N GLN A 91 3.24 0.91 -9.95
CA GLN A 91 2.00 1.70 -9.90
C GLN A 91 2.05 2.95 -10.79
N ALA A 92 2.92 2.98 -11.79
CA ALA A 92 3.02 4.11 -12.73
C ALA A 92 1.73 4.36 -13.54
N ARG A 93 0.87 3.35 -13.63
CA ARG A 93 -0.50 3.50 -14.13
C ARG A 93 -1.45 3.45 -12.95
N PRO A 94 -2.20 4.52 -12.67
CA PRO A 94 -3.18 4.51 -11.60
C PRO A 94 -4.20 3.41 -11.87
N LEU A 95 -4.48 2.61 -10.83
CA LEU A 95 -5.63 1.72 -10.84
C LEU A 95 -6.89 2.60 -10.87
N LEU A 96 -7.59 2.58 -11.99
CA LEU A 96 -8.88 3.26 -12.13
C LEU A 96 -10.03 2.32 -11.73
N GLY A 97 -9.78 1.45 -10.74
CA GLY A 97 -10.82 0.63 -10.14
C GLY A 97 -11.84 1.49 -9.37
N PRO A 98 -13.07 0.99 -9.19
CA PRO A 98 -14.12 1.74 -8.52
C PRO A 98 -13.73 2.16 -7.10
N SER A 99 -12.97 1.34 -6.37
CA SER A 99 -12.49 1.66 -5.02
C SER A 99 -11.48 2.81 -5.02
N ALA A 100 -10.57 2.85 -5.98
CA ALA A 100 -9.57 3.92 -6.10
C ALA A 100 -10.20 5.26 -6.47
N LEU A 101 -11.18 5.25 -7.38
CA LEU A 101 -11.92 6.46 -7.77
C LEU A 101 -12.76 7.01 -6.60
N ASP A 102 -13.47 6.15 -5.88
CA ASP A 102 -14.25 6.53 -4.70
C ASP A 102 -13.34 7.13 -3.61
N GLY A 103 -12.19 6.52 -3.35
CA GLY A 103 -11.20 7.04 -2.40
C GLY A 103 -10.65 8.41 -2.79
N MET A 104 -10.33 8.60 -4.07
CA MET A 104 -9.85 9.87 -4.60
C MET A 104 -10.93 10.96 -4.49
N GLU A 105 -12.17 10.67 -4.87
CA GLU A 105 -13.28 11.63 -4.78
C GLU A 105 -13.53 12.05 -3.33
N LYS A 106 -13.57 11.09 -2.40
CA LYS A 106 -13.71 11.38 -0.97
C LYS A 106 -12.57 12.25 -0.45
N MET A 107 -11.34 11.96 -0.85
CA MET A 107 -10.17 12.75 -0.44
C MET A 107 -10.22 14.16 -0.99
N LEU A 108 -10.46 14.33 -2.29
CA LEU A 108 -10.57 15.64 -2.94
C LEU A 108 -11.70 16.49 -2.31
N GLY A 109 -12.85 15.87 -2.00
CA GLY A 109 -13.94 16.55 -1.30
C GLY A 109 -13.52 17.11 0.05
N ARG A 110 -12.68 16.40 0.81
CA ARG A 110 -12.18 16.83 2.13
C ARG A 110 -11.16 17.96 2.06
N ILE A 111 -10.33 17.99 1.00
CA ILE A 111 -9.28 19.01 0.85
C ILE A 111 -9.73 20.22 0.00
N ARG A 112 -10.89 20.18 -0.65
CA ARG A 112 -11.44 21.29 -1.43
C ARG A 112 -11.48 22.63 -0.69
N PRO A 113 -11.72 22.69 0.65
CA PRO A 113 -11.62 23.95 1.42
C PRO A 113 -10.23 24.61 1.45
N MET A 114 -9.20 23.96 0.90
CA MET A 114 -7.88 24.62 0.69
C MET A 114 -7.96 25.82 -0.26
N GLY A 115 -8.99 25.91 -1.10
CA GLY A 115 -9.13 26.99 -2.09
C GLY A 115 -8.24 26.84 -3.31
N LEU A 116 -7.64 25.67 -3.52
CA LEU A 116 -6.81 25.35 -4.67
C LEU A 116 -7.70 24.89 -5.85
N THR A 117 -7.17 24.99 -7.06
CA THR A 117 -7.80 24.40 -8.26
C THR A 117 -7.74 22.87 -8.22
N ASP A 118 -8.65 22.20 -8.95
CA ASP A 118 -8.69 20.74 -8.96
C ASP A 118 -7.33 20.08 -9.36
N PRO A 119 -6.55 20.58 -10.35
CA PRO A 119 -5.21 20.04 -10.61
C PRO A 119 -4.23 20.24 -9.45
N GLU A 120 -4.31 21.36 -8.73
CA GLU A 120 -3.46 21.61 -7.56
C GLU A 120 -3.83 20.70 -6.38
N LEU A 121 -5.12 20.43 -6.16
CA LEU A 121 -5.59 19.49 -5.16
C LEU A 121 -5.07 18.07 -5.44
N VAL A 122 -5.15 17.61 -6.69
CA VAL A 122 -4.60 16.32 -7.10
C VAL A 122 -3.08 16.30 -6.88
N SER A 123 -2.37 17.37 -7.23
CA SER A 123 -0.93 17.48 -7.01
C SER A 123 -0.57 17.41 -5.53
N ALA A 124 -1.35 18.05 -4.65
CA ALA A 124 -1.14 17.99 -3.21
C ALA A 124 -1.28 16.55 -2.68
N VAL A 125 -2.31 15.81 -3.12
CA VAL A 125 -2.48 14.39 -2.77
C VAL A 125 -1.29 13.56 -3.24
N ILE A 126 -0.87 13.71 -4.51
CA ILE A 126 0.26 12.97 -5.08
C ILE A 126 1.57 13.28 -4.34
N MET A 127 1.81 14.54 -3.96
CA MET A 127 3.02 14.93 -3.22
C MET A 127 3.07 14.28 -1.83
N VAL A 128 1.96 14.32 -1.09
CA VAL A 128 1.89 13.70 0.23
C VAL A 128 2.04 12.18 0.11
N ASP A 129 1.35 11.56 -0.82
CA ASP A 129 1.44 10.11 -1.06
C ASP A 129 2.87 9.70 -1.42
N GLY A 130 3.50 10.35 -2.38
CA GLY A 130 4.87 10.07 -2.80
C GLY A 130 5.90 10.22 -1.67
N TYR A 131 5.76 11.24 -0.82
CA TYR A 131 6.60 11.40 0.36
C TYR A 131 6.43 10.23 1.34
N VAL A 132 5.18 9.87 1.64
CA VAL A 132 4.85 8.79 2.59
C VAL A 132 5.30 7.43 2.06
N VAL A 133 5.12 7.16 0.77
CA VAL A 133 5.64 5.93 0.13
C VAL A 133 7.17 5.85 0.25
N GLY A 134 7.89 6.96 0.07
CA GLY A 134 9.32 7.04 0.30
C GLY A 134 9.71 6.72 1.75
N ALA A 135 8.99 7.29 2.72
CA ALA A 135 9.18 7.00 4.14
C ALA A 135 8.88 5.54 4.49
N ALA A 136 7.77 5.01 3.99
CA ALA A 136 7.39 3.60 4.17
C ALA A 136 8.46 2.64 3.62
N ARG A 137 8.99 2.94 2.42
CA ARG A 137 10.09 2.17 1.82
C ARG A 137 11.32 2.14 2.71
N THR A 138 11.72 3.30 3.22
CA THR A 138 12.86 3.38 4.15
C THR A 138 12.61 2.53 5.39
N GLN A 139 11.44 2.65 6.01
CA GLN A 139 11.08 1.88 7.20
C GLN A 139 11.08 0.37 6.95
N VAL A 140 10.46 -0.08 5.86
CA VAL A 140 10.40 -1.51 5.50
C VAL A 140 11.80 -2.06 5.25
N TYR A 141 12.64 -1.34 4.51
CA TYR A 141 14.01 -1.80 4.22
C TYR A 141 14.89 -1.80 5.46
N GLN A 142 14.72 -0.85 6.39
CA GLN A 142 15.41 -0.87 7.67
C GLN A 142 15.02 -2.11 8.50
N GLN A 143 13.73 -2.39 8.63
CA GLN A 143 13.23 -3.58 9.34
C GLN A 143 13.77 -4.88 8.72
N GLU A 144 13.82 -4.96 7.40
CA GLU A 144 14.38 -6.12 6.71
C GLU A 144 15.89 -6.26 6.92
N ALA A 145 16.63 -5.14 6.88
CA ALA A 145 18.06 -5.13 7.17
C ALA A 145 18.34 -5.55 8.61
N GLU A 146 17.59 -5.05 9.59
CA GLU A 146 17.70 -5.44 11.00
C GLU A 146 17.38 -6.94 11.19
N ARG A 147 16.33 -7.44 10.53
CA ARG A 147 15.95 -8.85 10.58
C ARG A 147 17.02 -9.76 10.01
N THR A 148 17.68 -9.33 8.92
CA THR A 148 18.68 -10.13 8.21
C THR A 148 20.04 -10.10 8.90
N SER A 149 20.47 -8.94 9.41
CA SER A 149 21.76 -8.77 10.08
C SER A 149 21.74 -9.11 11.57
N GLY A 150 20.56 -9.12 12.20
CA GLY A 150 20.41 -9.21 13.66
C GLY A 150 20.91 -7.97 14.41
N MET A 151 21.17 -6.87 13.71
CA MET A 151 21.74 -5.64 14.24
C MET A 151 20.74 -4.49 14.04
N THR A 152 20.49 -3.71 15.08
CA THR A 152 19.64 -2.50 14.94
C THR A 152 20.36 -1.42 14.14
N THR A 153 19.60 -0.50 13.57
CA THR A 153 20.17 0.67 12.88
C THR A 153 21.06 1.49 13.80
N ALA A 154 20.72 1.61 15.09
CA ALA A 154 21.53 2.30 16.09
C ALA A 154 22.87 1.59 16.34
N ASP A 155 22.85 0.26 16.48
CA ASP A 155 24.07 -0.56 16.66
C ASP A 155 24.98 -0.48 15.43
N PHE A 156 24.39 -0.47 14.23
CA PHE A 156 25.14 -0.29 12.98
C PHE A 156 25.90 1.04 12.98
N PHE A 157 25.23 2.17 13.27
CA PHE A 157 25.90 3.47 13.34
C PHE A 157 26.93 3.57 14.47
N ALA A 158 26.65 2.96 15.64
CA ALA A 158 27.62 2.89 16.72
C ALA A 158 28.90 2.13 16.31
N ALA A 159 28.75 1.04 15.56
CA ALA A 159 29.88 0.27 15.05
C ALA A 159 30.69 1.05 13.99
N GLN A 160 30.08 1.97 13.25
CA GLN A 160 30.75 2.79 12.23
C GLN A 160 31.41 4.06 12.84
N ALA A 161 31.01 4.49 14.04
CA ALA A 161 31.50 5.72 14.67
C ALA A 161 33.04 5.85 14.73
N PRO A 162 33.82 4.77 14.93
CA PRO A 162 35.29 4.86 14.93
C PRO A 162 35.91 5.13 13.54
N PHE A 163 35.12 5.03 12.45
CA PHE A 163 35.60 5.17 11.06
C PHE A 163 35.09 6.45 10.38
N ILE A 164 34.28 7.26 11.07
CA ILE A 164 33.77 8.55 10.62
C ILE A 164 34.40 9.69 11.43
#